data_e2a5637a3dadac2a233fcd0f4393427b
#
_entry.id   e2a5637a3dadac2a233fcd0f4393427b
#
_cell.length_a   1.000
_cell.length_b   1.000
_cell.length_c   1.000
_cell.angle_alpha   90.00
_cell.angle_beta   90.00
_cell.angle_gamma   90.00
#
_symmetry.space_group_name_H-M   'P 1'
#
loop_
_entity.id
_entity.type
_entity.pdbx_description
1 polymer ?
#
loop_
_entity_poly.entity_id
_entity_poly.type
_entity_poly.pdbx_seq_one_letter_code
_entity_poly.pdbx_strand_id
1 'polypeptide(L)'
;MVDYDGNYVDMYVVNTATGERKSALKKLRSNTNFTQNDWSPDGNWVIYFQNKHWHALNTADGISKNLTQALGVAVHNEQHDAPAPAGAYGTGGWTSDSTSLLIYDRFDVWQVYVDGRKAQNLTRGEGRKSTIRLRVQRI
;
A
#
# COMPACT_ATOMS: atom_id res chain seq x y z
N MET A 1 14.81 8.01 27.10
CA MET A 1 13.85 7.77 26.00
C MET A 1 14.57 8.01 24.69
N VAL A 2 14.72 6.98 23.90
CA VAL A 2 15.33 7.14 22.58
C VAL A 2 14.22 7.67 21.66
N ASP A 3 14.37 8.92 21.28
CA ASP A 3 13.50 9.54 20.28
C ASP A 3 13.91 8.95 18.92
N TYR A 4 13.09 8.09 18.38
CA TYR A 4 13.34 7.48 17.07
C TYR A 4 12.93 8.44 15.98
N ASP A 5 13.72 9.50 15.81
CA ASP A 5 13.57 10.43 14.69
C ASP A 5 14.10 9.76 13.42
N GLY A 6 13.20 9.09 12.72
CA GLY A 6 13.51 8.66 11.37
C GLY A 6 13.60 9.86 10.44
N ASN A 7 14.47 9.78 9.44
CA ASN A 7 14.50 10.77 8.38
C ASN A 7 13.19 10.72 7.58
N TYR A 8 12.70 11.90 7.20
CA TYR A 8 11.48 12.06 6.43
C TYR A 8 11.78 12.73 5.10
N VAL A 9 10.99 12.39 4.09
CA VAL A 9 11.06 12.98 2.75
C VAL A 9 9.66 13.41 2.30
N ASP A 10 9.61 14.39 1.42
CA ASP A 10 8.39 14.77 0.71
C ASP A 10 8.41 14.14 -0.68
N MET A 11 7.27 13.63 -1.12
CA MET A 11 7.10 13.09 -2.46
C MET A 11 6.31 14.07 -3.32
N TYR A 12 6.76 14.26 -4.55
CA TYR A 12 6.08 15.09 -5.53
C TYR A 12 5.74 14.27 -6.78
N VAL A 13 4.60 14.55 -7.37
CA VAL A 13 4.25 14.06 -8.70
C VAL A 13 4.60 15.15 -9.72
N VAL A 14 5.36 14.78 -10.74
CA VAL A 14 5.79 15.70 -11.80
C VAL A 14 5.19 15.25 -13.14
N ASN A 15 4.55 16.20 -13.83
CA ASN A 15 4.13 15.98 -15.21
C ASN A 15 5.35 16.15 -16.12
N THR A 16 5.78 15.08 -16.76
CA THR A 16 7.00 15.10 -17.60
C THR A 16 6.82 15.89 -18.90
N ALA A 17 5.59 16.10 -19.37
CA ALA A 17 5.33 16.90 -20.57
C ALA A 17 5.37 18.41 -20.30
N THR A 18 4.93 18.86 -19.12
CA THR A 18 4.85 20.29 -18.76
C THR A 18 5.87 20.72 -17.72
N GLY A 19 6.50 19.78 -17.00
CA GLY A 19 7.35 20.06 -15.86
C GLY A 19 6.59 20.52 -14.60
N GLU A 20 5.26 20.55 -14.63
CA GLU A 20 4.46 20.93 -13.47
C GLU A 20 4.65 19.94 -12.34
N ARG A 21 4.91 20.44 -11.14
CA ARG A 21 5.12 19.66 -9.93
C ARG A 21 4.02 19.95 -8.94
N LYS A 22 3.39 18.87 -8.44
CA LYS A 22 2.42 18.94 -7.33
C LYS A 22 3.05 18.36 -6.07
N SER A 23 2.89 19.04 -4.95
CA SER A 23 3.20 18.46 -3.65
C SER A 23 2.15 17.40 -3.34
N ALA A 24 2.55 16.15 -3.38
CA ALA A 24 1.62 15.03 -3.24
C ALA A 24 1.57 14.51 -1.81
N LEU A 25 2.73 14.23 -1.23
CA LEU A 25 2.84 13.66 0.12
C LEU A 25 3.97 14.34 0.88
N LYS A 26 3.73 14.64 2.15
CA LYS A 26 4.73 15.21 3.05
C LYS A 26 5.03 14.25 4.19
N LYS A 27 6.26 14.33 4.69
CA LYS A 27 6.73 13.55 5.84
C LYS A 27 6.58 12.05 5.67
N LEU A 28 6.88 11.51 4.48
CA LEU A 28 7.08 10.09 4.31
C LEU A 28 8.40 9.67 4.97
N ARG A 29 8.43 8.47 5.53
CA ARG A 29 9.69 7.94 6.02
C ARG A 29 10.66 7.72 4.86
N SER A 30 11.92 8.03 5.07
CA SER A 30 12.96 7.98 4.02
C SER A 30 13.20 6.57 3.46
N ASN A 31 12.77 5.53 4.19
CA ASN A 31 12.83 4.16 3.71
C ASN A 31 11.63 3.75 2.83
N THR A 32 10.72 4.69 2.56
CA THR A 32 9.64 4.46 1.61
C THR A 32 10.21 4.51 0.20
N ASN A 33 10.43 3.34 -0.38
CA ASN A 33 10.92 3.21 -1.75
C ASN A 33 9.75 2.95 -2.69
N PHE A 34 9.55 3.86 -3.63
CA PHE A 34 8.56 3.68 -4.68
C PHE A 34 9.18 2.90 -5.84
N THR A 35 8.51 1.85 -6.27
CA THR A 35 8.90 1.06 -7.44
C THR A 35 7.87 1.25 -8.55
N GLN A 36 8.19 0.82 -9.74
CA GLN A 36 7.23 0.86 -10.85
C GLN A 36 5.97 0.05 -10.53
N ASN A 37 6.08 -0.99 -9.72
CA ASN A 37 4.95 -1.84 -9.33
C ASN A 37 3.97 -1.15 -8.37
N ASP A 38 4.37 -0.05 -7.75
CA ASP A 38 3.50 0.72 -6.86
C ASP A 38 2.54 1.63 -7.65
N TRP A 39 2.83 1.88 -8.92
CA TRP A 39 1.98 2.63 -9.82
C TRP A 39 0.94 1.72 -10.46
N SER A 40 -0.30 2.20 -10.56
CA SER A 40 -1.30 1.52 -11.37
C SER A 40 -0.89 1.51 -12.85
N PRO A 41 -1.30 0.49 -13.64
CA PRO A 41 -0.95 0.43 -15.06
C PRO A 41 -1.34 1.67 -15.86
N ASP A 42 -2.43 2.35 -15.50
CA ASP A 42 -2.88 3.59 -16.15
C ASP A 42 -2.17 4.86 -15.65
N GLY A 43 -1.32 4.76 -14.62
CA GLY A 43 -0.60 5.89 -14.05
C GLY A 43 -1.44 6.83 -13.16
N ASN A 44 -2.70 6.51 -12.89
CA ASN A 44 -3.60 7.38 -12.12
C ASN A 44 -3.43 7.25 -10.62
N TRP A 45 -2.82 6.17 -10.16
CA TRP A 45 -2.66 5.87 -8.75
C TRP A 45 -1.24 5.42 -8.43
N VAL A 46 -0.75 5.81 -7.26
CA VAL A 46 0.46 5.23 -6.66
C VAL A 46 0.13 4.82 -5.22
N ILE A 47 0.57 3.62 -4.84
CA ILE A 47 0.34 3.11 -3.49
C ILE A 47 1.56 3.31 -2.61
N TYR A 48 1.31 3.50 -1.32
CA TYR A 48 2.37 3.58 -0.30
C TYR A 48 1.84 3.06 1.02
N PHE A 49 2.76 2.61 1.86
CA PHE A 49 2.45 2.10 3.21
C PHE A 49 2.88 3.12 4.25
N GLN A 50 1.93 3.54 5.08
CA GLN A 50 2.18 4.47 6.18
C GLN A 50 1.17 4.23 7.31
N ASN A 51 1.61 4.40 8.56
CA ASN A 51 0.75 4.27 9.74
C ASN A 51 -0.03 2.95 9.77
N LYS A 52 0.63 1.84 9.46
CA LYS A 52 0.08 0.47 9.46
C LYS A 52 -0.97 0.19 8.38
N HIS A 53 -1.12 1.08 7.41
CA HIS A 53 -2.11 0.94 6.34
C HIS A 53 -1.52 1.21 4.96
N TRP A 54 -2.11 0.57 3.97
CA TRP A 54 -1.89 0.91 2.57
C TRP A 54 -2.79 2.06 2.16
N HIS A 55 -2.22 2.98 1.43
CA HIS A 55 -2.88 4.16 0.88
C HIS A 55 -2.70 4.19 -0.63
N ALA A 56 -3.65 4.80 -1.33
CA ALA A 56 -3.53 5.12 -2.75
C ALA A 56 -3.60 6.63 -2.93
N LEU A 57 -2.60 7.18 -3.61
CA LEU A 57 -2.55 8.57 -3.99
C LEU A 57 -3.06 8.71 -5.42
N ASN A 58 -4.06 9.57 -5.63
CA ASN A 58 -4.48 9.96 -6.97
C ASN A 58 -3.46 10.95 -7.54
N THR A 59 -2.87 10.63 -8.69
CA THR A 59 -1.82 11.46 -9.28
C THR A 59 -2.34 12.74 -9.94
N ALA A 60 -3.64 12.81 -10.24
CA ALA A 60 -4.25 13.99 -10.84
C ALA A 60 -4.55 15.09 -9.82
N ASP A 61 -5.10 14.74 -8.65
CA ASP A 61 -5.52 15.71 -7.64
C ASP A 61 -4.63 15.74 -6.39
N GLY A 62 -3.73 14.77 -6.23
CA GLY A 62 -2.84 14.67 -5.08
C GLY A 62 -3.53 14.22 -3.79
N ILE A 63 -4.73 13.68 -3.86
CA ILE A 63 -5.51 13.23 -2.71
C ILE A 63 -5.26 11.74 -2.47
N SER A 64 -5.03 11.39 -1.20
CA SER A 64 -4.81 10.00 -0.78
C SER A 64 -6.06 9.43 -0.12
N LYS A 65 -6.27 8.11 -0.32
CA LYS A 65 -7.28 7.35 0.43
C LYS A 65 -6.63 6.17 1.14
N ASN A 66 -7.13 5.87 2.34
CA ASN A 66 -6.74 4.68 3.08
C ASN A 66 -7.49 3.47 2.51
N LEU A 67 -6.74 2.48 2.02
CA LEU A 67 -7.32 1.31 1.38
C LEU A 67 -7.63 0.17 2.35
N THR A 68 -6.99 0.11 3.49
CA THR A 68 -7.01 -1.07 4.36
C THR A 68 -7.65 -0.85 5.72
N GLN A 69 -8.04 0.38 6.05
CA GLN A 69 -8.66 0.69 7.33
C GLN A 69 -9.94 -0.13 7.57
N ALA A 70 -10.71 -0.40 6.53
CA ALA A 70 -12.00 -1.09 6.63
C ALA A 70 -11.88 -2.63 6.56
N LEU A 71 -10.68 -3.20 6.40
CA LEU A 71 -10.52 -4.65 6.24
C LEU A 71 -10.80 -5.44 7.52
N GLY A 72 -10.63 -4.84 8.69
CA GLY A 72 -10.78 -5.53 9.97
C GLY A 72 -9.66 -6.50 10.30
N VAL A 73 -8.60 -6.55 9.50
CA VAL A 73 -7.39 -7.34 9.75
C VAL A 73 -6.15 -6.46 9.61
N ALA A 74 -5.07 -6.85 10.29
CA ALA A 74 -3.81 -6.15 10.20
C ALA A 74 -3.08 -6.50 8.90
N VAL A 75 -2.62 -5.47 8.19
CA VAL A 75 -1.76 -5.60 7.01
C VAL A 75 -0.31 -5.20 7.31
N HIS A 76 -0.04 -4.78 8.54
CA HIS A 76 1.30 -4.57 9.09
C HIS A 76 1.79 -5.82 9.79
N ASN A 77 3.11 -5.97 9.92
CA ASN A 77 3.69 -7.11 10.61
C ASN A 77 3.32 -7.08 12.10
N GLU A 78 2.38 -7.95 12.48
CA GLU A 78 1.84 -8.07 13.85
C GLU A 78 2.87 -8.58 14.84
N GLN A 79 3.94 -9.23 14.36
CA GLN A 79 5.03 -9.79 15.18
C GLN A 79 6.23 -8.86 15.30
N HIS A 80 6.09 -7.62 14.82
CA HIS A 80 7.17 -6.65 14.85
C HIS A 80 7.47 -6.22 16.28
N ASP A 81 8.68 -6.49 16.74
CA ASP A 81 9.17 -6.19 18.09
C ASP A 81 10.44 -5.33 18.01
N ALA A 82 10.30 -4.14 17.47
CA ALA A 82 11.39 -3.18 17.36
C ALA A 82 10.86 -1.76 17.59
N PRO A 83 11.70 -0.79 18.01
CA PRO A 83 11.25 0.58 18.23
C PRO A 83 10.82 1.33 16.98
N ALA A 84 11.17 0.82 15.80
CA ALA A 84 10.72 1.39 14.51
C ALA A 84 9.27 0.97 14.20
N PRO A 85 8.52 1.73 13.38
CA PRO A 85 7.21 1.32 12.93
C PRO A 85 7.23 -0.01 12.17
N ALA A 86 6.20 -0.82 12.38
CA ALA A 86 6.05 -2.11 11.70
C ALA A 86 5.92 -1.92 10.19
N GLY A 87 6.56 -2.79 9.41
CA GLY A 87 6.42 -2.86 7.97
C GLY A 87 5.15 -3.61 7.54
N ALA A 88 4.85 -3.56 6.25
CA ALA A 88 3.75 -4.29 5.64
C ALA A 88 4.14 -5.74 5.33
N TYR A 89 3.13 -6.61 5.18
CA TYR A 89 3.34 -7.95 4.60
C TYR A 89 3.54 -7.93 3.08
N GLY A 90 3.23 -6.81 2.42
CA GLY A 90 3.44 -6.61 1.00
C GLY A 90 2.17 -6.64 0.17
N THR A 91 2.36 -6.61 -1.14
CA THR A 91 1.28 -6.62 -2.14
C THR A 91 1.54 -7.67 -3.22
N GLY A 92 0.47 -8.13 -3.86
CA GLY A 92 0.52 -8.98 -5.05
C GLY A 92 0.48 -8.19 -6.37
N GLY A 93 0.44 -6.86 -6.30
CA GLY A 93 0.42 -5.96 -7.45
C GLY A 93 -0.99 -5.56 -7.91
N TRP A 94 -1.03 -4.67 -8.88
CA TRP A 94 -2.25 -4.14 -9.49
C TRP A 94 -2.90 -5.13 -10.44
N THR A 95 -4.23 -5.05 -10.56
CA THR A 95 -4.93 -5.67 -11.67
C THR A 95 -4.70 -4.88 -12.97
N SER A 96 -4.80 -5.57 -14.12
CA SER A 96 -4.49 -4.95 -15.42
C SER A 96 -5.43 -3.80 -15.78
N ASP A 97 -6.63 -3.77 -15.22
CA ASP A 97 -7.62 -2.70 -15.44
C ASP A 97 -7.41 -1.50 -14.50
N SER A 98 -6.39 -1.52 -13.63
CA SER A 98 -6.06 -0.43 -12.69
C SER A 98 -7.14 -0.12 -11.65
N THR A 99 -8.14 -0.98 -11.47
CA THR A 99 -9.24 -0.73 -10.54
C THR A 99 -8.99 -1.25 -9.14
N SER A 100 -8.10 -2.21 -9.01
CA SER A 100 -7.80 -2.87 -7.74
C SER A 100 -6.37 -3.36 -7.65
N LEU A 101 -5.97 -3.71 -6.45
CA LEU A 101 -4.68 -4.33 -6.19
C LEU A 101 -4.84 -5.45 -5.17
N LEU A 102 -3.87 -6.36 -5.18
CA LEU A 102 -3.82 -7.46 -4.23
C LEU A 102 -2.95 -7.06 -3.05
N ILE A 103 -3.48 -7.16 -1.86
CA ILE A 103 -2.80 -6.83 -0.61
C ILE A 103 -2.76 -8.07 0.28
N TYR A 104 -1.66 -8.24 0.98
CA TYR A 104 -1.48 -9.36 1.89
C TYR A 104 -1.73 -8.94 3.34
N ASP A 105 -2.53 -9.76 4.06
CA ASP A 105 -2.40 -9.83 5.50
C ASP A 105 -1.37 -10.93 5.87
N ARG A 106 -1.30 -11.33 7.14
CA ARG A 106 -0.32 -12.34 7.57
C ARG A 106 -0.46 -13.67 6.80
N PHE A 107 -1.68 -14.07 6.46
CA PHE A 107 -1.98 -15.36 5.87
C PHE A 107 -2.67 -15.27 4.51
N ASP A 108 -3.62 -14.36 4.36
CA ASP A 108 -4.55 -14.32 3.24
C ASP A 108 -4.24 -13.23 2.22
N VAL A 109 -4.93 -13.32 1.08
CA VAL A 109 -4.83 -12.36 -0.03
C VAL A 109 -6.15 -11.61 -0.16
N TRP A 110 -6.07 -10.29 -0.19
CA TRP A 110 -7.20 -9.40 -0.32
C TRP A 110 -7.14 -8.64 -1.64
N GLN A 111 -8.27 -8.55 -2.33
CA GLN A 111 -8.44 -7.62 -3.44
C GLN A 111 -9.08 -6.34 -2.92
N VAL A 112 -8.37 -5.22 -3.10
CA VAL A 112 -8.78 -3.91 -2.58
C VAL A 112 -8.95 -2.96 -3.75
N TYR A 113 -10.07 -2.24 -3.78
CA TYR A 113 -10.45 -1.37 -4.88
C TYR A 113 -10.18 0.10 -4.58
N VAL A 114 -9.73 0.84 -5.59
CA VAL A 114 -9.51 2.29 -5.47
C VAL A 114 -10.77 3.10 -5.76
N ASP A 115 -11.80 2.49 -6.33
CA ASP A 115 -13.07 3.13 -6.68
C ASP A 115 -14.14 3.10 -5.57
N GLY A 116 -13.80 2.61 -4.39
CA GLY A 116 -14.70 2.55 -3.24
C GLY A 116 -15.50 1.27 -3.11
N ARG A 117 -15.35 0.31 -4.03
CA ARG A 117 -15.96 -1.02 -3.88
C ARG A 117 -15.42 -1.72 -2.63
N LYS A 118 -16.25 -2.55 -2.01
CA LYS A 118 -15.88 -3.32 -0.83
C LYS A 118 -14.75 -4.30 -1.17
N ALA A 119 -13.71 -4.34 -0.34
CA ALA A 119 -12.62 -5.30 -0.46
C ALA A 119 -13.11 -6.74 -0.30
N GLN A 120 -12.44 -7.67 -0.97
CA GLN A 120 -12.76 -9.08 -0.93
C GLN A 120 -11.56 -9.90 -0.48
N ASN A 121 -11.76 -10.82 0.46
CA ASN A 121 -10.76 -11.82 0.79
C ASN A 121 -10.81 -12.93 -0.26
N LEU A 122 -9.83 -12.96 -1.16
CA LEU A 122 -9.80 -13.92 -2.26
C LEU A 122 -9.56 -15.35 -1.82
N THR A 123 -8.86 -15.53 -0.71
CA THR A 123 -8.53 -16.83 -0.15
C THR A 123 -9.57 -17.30 0.88
N ARG A 124 -10.62 -16.50 1.07
CA ARG A 124 -11.78 -16.82 1.91
C ARG A 124 -11.42 -17.14 3.37
N GLY A 125 -10.30 -16.61 3.87
CA GLY A 125 -9.83 -16.86 5.22
C GLY A 125 -9.15 -18.22 5.41
N GLU A 126 -8.93 -18.97 4.35
CA GLU A 126 -8.30 -20.31 4.45
C GLU A 126 -6.87 -20.24 4.96
N GLY A 127 -6.11 -19.22 4.58
CA GLY A 127 -4.75 -19.04 5.06
C GLY A 127 -4.71 -18.90 6.58
N ARG A 128 -5.53 -18.04 7.14
CA ARG A 128 -5.61 -17.80 8.58
C ARG A 128 -6.16 -19.03 9.32
N LYS A 129 -7.18 -19.66 8.79
CA LYS A 129 -7.77 -20.86 9.38
C LYS A 129 -6.78 -22.02 9.48
N SER A 130 -5.97 -22.20 8.45
CA SER A 130 -4.99 -23.31 8.36
C SER A 130 -3.59 -22.91 8.81
N THR A 131 -3.39 -21.65 9.22
CA THR A 131 -2.09 -21.07 9.59
C THR A 131 -1.07 -21.22 8.46
N ILE A 132 -1.51 -21.04 7.22
CA ILE A 132 -0.71 -21.10 6.00
C ILE A 132 -0.65 -19.72 5.36
N ARG A 133 0.55 -19.28 5.00
CA ARG A 133 0.76 -18.03 4.30
C ARG A 133 0.51 -18.22 2.80
N LEU A 134 -0.57 -17.63 2.30
CA LEU A 134 -0.93 -17.66 0.89
C LEU A 134 -0.41 -16.42 0.17
N ARG A 135 0.17 -16.59 -1.01
CA ARG A 135 0.73 -15.51 -1.83
C ARG A 135 0.43 -15.78 -3.30
N VAL A 136 0.25 -14.72 -4.06
CA VAL A 136 0.01 -14.80 -5.50
C VAL A 136 1.34 -14.95 -6.23
N GLN A 137 1.39 -15.91 -7.13
CA GLN A 137 2.48 -16.05 -8.08
C GLN A 137 1.95 -15.73 -9.48
N ARG A 138 2.57 -14.78 -10.14
CA ARG A 138 2.29 -14.49 -11.55
C ARG A 138 3.17 -15.36 -12.41
N ILE A 139 2.55 -15.99 -13.37
CA ILE A 139 3.24 -16.85 -14.35
C ILE A 139 3.48 -16.05 -15.63
#